data_db2f02c377dbd548c35a4e36656b069f
#
_entry.id   db2f02c377dbd548c35a4e36656b069f
#
_cell.length_a   1.000
_cell.length_b   1.000
_cell.length_c   1.000
_cell.angle_alpha   90.00
_cell.angle_beta   90.00
_cell.angle_gamma   90.00
#
_symmetry.space_group_name_H-M   'P 1'
#
loop_
_entity.id
_entity.type
_entity.pdbx_description
1 polymer ?
#
loop_
_entity_poly.entity_id
_entity_poly.type
_entity_poly.pdbx_seq_one_letter_code
_entity_poly.pdbx_strand_id
1 'polypeptide(L)'
;MGLKERTYSILLVSGAESFNAALSGLLATASFSSITMVDSVSAAARKIAERSFDCVLINAPLVDDPGIRFAIDCSARTSMSVLLLIKSEQHNEIAARVTPQGVFTLAKPVSRTSMLQGLRWMVATRERLRRFEKKMIPLEDKVEEMRLVNRAKWLLISELKMTEDDAHHYIEKRAMDLCVSKKEVAKDIIKIYSC
;
A
#
# COMPACT_ATOMS: atom_id res chain seq x y z
N MET A 1 -26.52 5.07 12.79
CA MET A 1 -25.05 4.96 12.81
C MET A 1 -24.53 5.52 11.49
N GLY A 2 -24.13 6.80 11.49
CA GLY A 2 -23.64 7.47 10.28
C GLY A 2 -22.35 6.80 9.82
N LEU A 3 -22.34 6.30 8.60
CA LEU A 3 -21.10 5.91 7.91
C LEU A 3 -20.21 7.16 7.88
N LYS A 4 -19.12 7.15 8.64
CA LYS A 4 -18.08 8.17 8.53
C LYS A 4 -17.61 8.15 7.07
N GLU A 5 -17.96 9.18 6.30
CA GLU A 5 -17.42 9.35 4.95
C GLU A 5 -15.90 9.30 5.04
N ARG A 6 -15.32 8.30 4.39
CA ARG A 6 -13.87 8.13 4.38
C ARG A 6 -13.26 9.19 3.51
N THR A 7 -12.26 9.82 4.04
CA THR A 7 -11.45 10.80 3.35
C THR A 7 -10.11 10.19 2.95
N TYR A 8 -9.60 10.56 1.78
CA TYR A 8 -8.37 10.05 1.20
C TYR A 8 -7.30 11.13 1.15
N SER A 9 -6.05 10.73 1.30
CA SER A 9 -4.90 11.59 1.09
C SER A 9 -4.42 11.50 -0.36
N ILE A 10 -4.18 12.65 -1.00
CA ILE A 10 -3.68 12.71 -2.37
C ILE A 10 -2.42 13.57 -2.47
N LEU A 11 -1.43 13.05 -3.19
CA LEU A 11 -0.26 13.80 -3.63
C LEU A 11 -0.48 14.23 -5.08
N LEU A 12 -0.57 15.52 -5.32
CA LEU A 12 -0.60 16.11 -6.65
C LEU A 12 0.82 16.55 -7.04
N VAL A 13 1.32 15.98 -8.12
CA VAL A 13 2.63 16.32 -8.68
C VAL A 13 2.43 17.08 -9.98
N SER A 14 2.56 18.43 -9.92
CA SER A 14 2.27 19.31 -11.04
C SER A 14 2.88 20.69 -10.86
N GLY A 15 3.66 21.14 -11.83
CA GLY A 15 4.18 22.50 -11.93
C GLY A 15 3.22 23.51 -12.60
N ALA A 16 2.01 23.11 -13.00
CA ALA A 16 1.05 23.96 -13.69
C ALA A 16 0.06 24.60 -12.71
N GLU A 17 0.29 25.83 -12.30
CA GLU A 17 -0.53 26.54 -11.30
C GLU A 17 -2.01 26.63 -11.67
N SER A 18 -2.34 26.94 -12.93
CA SER A 18 -3.72 27.02 -13.40
C SER A 18 -4.46 25.67 -13.31
N PHE A 19 -3.77 24.58 -13.62
CA PHE A 19 -4.28 23.23 -13.47
C PHE A 19 -4.49 22.90 -11.99
N ASN A 20 -3.54 23.23 -11.12
CA ASN A 20 -3.59 22.98 -9.68
C ASN A 20 -4.79 23.70 -9.05
N ALA A 21 -5.02 24.97 -9.41
CA ALA A 21 -6.17 25.76 -8.94
C ALA A 21 -7.52 25.14 -9.38
N ALA A 22 -7.64 24.75 -10.65
CA ALA A 22 -8.85 24.13 -11.18
C ALA A 22 -9.12 22.75 -10.53
N LEU A 23 -8.07 21.96 -10.28
CA LEU A 23 -8.19 20.65 -9.68
C LEU A 23 -8.54 20.70 -8.20
N SER A 24 -8.07 21.70 -7.45
CA SER A 24 -8.34 21.85 -6.02
C SER A 24 -9.84 21.88 -5.71
N GLY A 25 -10.64 22.58 -6.54
CA GLY A 25 -12.09 22.60 -6.41
C GLY A 25 -12.75 21.24 -6.68
N LEU A 26 -12.18 20.42 -7.56
CA LEU A 26 -12.67 19.06 -7.85
C LEU A 26 -12.30 18.09 -6.74
N LEU A 27 -11.11 18.18 -6.21
CA LEU A 27 -10.65 17.30 -5.13
C LEU A 27 -11.47 17.48 -3.85
N ALA A 28 -11.83 18.71 -3.52
CA ALA A 28 -12.70 19.00 -2.37
C ALA A 28 -14.07 18.33 -2.48
N THR A 29 -14.60 18.15 -3.70
CA THR A 29 -15.88 17.44 -3.94
C THR A 29 -15.75 15.94 -4.02
N ALA A 30 -14.55 15.39 -4.12
CA ALA A 30 -14.27 13.98 -4.40
C ALA A 30 -13.76 13.19 -3.17
N SER A 31 -14.12 13.58 -1.96
CA SER A 31 -13.77 12.91 -0.69
C SER A 31 -12.27 12.91 -0.35
N PHE A 32 -11.50 13.86 -0.90
CA PHE A 32 -10.10 14.06 -0.53
C PHE A 32 -9.98 15.14 0.56
N SER A 33 -9.48 14.76 1.75
CA SER A 33 -9.32 15.68 2.89
C SER A 33 -7.91 16.19 3.08
N SER A 34 -6.91 15.48 2.54
CA SER A 34 -5.51 15.86 2.66
C SER A 34 -4.89 15.94 1.27
N ILE A 35 -4.75 17.15 0.77
CA ILE A 35 -4.15 17.45 -0.54
C ILE A 35 -2.76 18.00 -0.29
N THR A 36 -1.74 17.34 -0.84
CA THR A 36 -0.36 17.84 -0.87
C THR A 36 0.02 18.09 -2.31
N MET A 37 0.55 19.27 -2.59
CA MET A 37 0.98 19.66 -3.94
C MET A 37 2.48 19.84 -3.97
N VAL A 38 3.11 19.33 -5.02
CA VAL A 38 4.52 19.51 -5.33
C VAL A 38 4.70 19.67 -6.84
N ASP A 39 5.78 20.27 -7.27
CA ASP A 39 6.04 20.63 -8.68
C ASP A 39 6.96 19.66 -9.41
N SER A 40 7.63 18.76 -8.69
CA SER A 40 8.73 17.95 -9.21
C SER A 40 8.68 16.52 -8.66
N VAL A 41 9.28 15.56 -9.38
CA VAL A 41 9.46 14.17 -8.94
C VAL A 41 10.32 14.12 -7.69
N SER A 42 11.39 14.93 -7.64
CA SER A 42 12.29 14.97 -6.48
C SER A 42 11.58 15.41 -5.20
N ALA A 43 10.70 16.40 -5.29
CA ALA A 43 9.87 16.84 -4.15
C ALA A 43 8.83 15.78 -3.78
N ALA A 44 8.20 15.15 -4.78
CA ALA A 44 7.23 14.08 -4.56
C ALA A 44 7.85 12.86 -3.85
N ALA A 45 9.04 12.43 -4.27
CA ALA A 45 9.76 11.31 -3.65
C ALA A 45 10.07 11.58 -2.18
N ARG A 46 10.50 12.80 -1.83
CA ARG A 46 10.70 13.21 -0.42
C ARG A 46 9.41 13.12 0.38
N LYS A 47 8.29 13.63 -0.17
CA LYS A 47 6.98 13.58 0.53
C LYS A 47 6.49 12.15 0.75
N ILE A 48 6.71 11.24 -0.19
CA ILE A 48 6.36 9.83 -0.05
C ILE A 48 7.27 9.11 0.97
N ALA A 49 8.51 9.56 1.15
CA ALA A 49 9.38 9.05 2.20
C ALA A 49 8.98 9.53 3.61
N GLU A 50 8.42 10.75 3.72
CA GLU A 50 7.96 11.33 4.99
C GLU A 50 6.63 10.72 5.47
N ARG A 51 5.69 10.44 4.55
CA ARG A 51 4.36 9.92 4.87
C ARG A 51 3.76 9.11 3.72
N SER A 52 2.79 8.26 4.04
CA SER A 52 2.00 7.52 3.05
C SER A 52 0.88 8.38 2.46
N PHE A 53 0.56 8.11 1.18
CA PHE A 53 -0.58 8.67 0.48
C PHE A 53 -1.47 7.55 -0.06
N ASP A 54 -2.78 7.80 -0.13
CA ASP A 54 -3.73 6.87 -0.74
C ASP A 54 -3.72 6.96 -2.26
N CYS A 55 -3.51 8.16 -2.79
CA CYS A 55 -3.55 8.46 -4.22
C CYS A 55 -2.39 9.38 -4.64
N VAL A 56 -1.88 9.16 -5.85
CA VAL A 56 -0.88 10.04 -6.49
C VAL A 56 -1.39 10.43 -7.86
N LEU A 57 -1.53 11.72 -8.13
CA LEU A 57 -1.88 12.27 -9.43
C LEU A 57 -0.69 13.03 -10.00
N ILE A 58 -0.25 12.65 -11.20
CA ILE A 58 0.93 13.20 -11.86
C ILE A 58 0.50 13.91 -13.15
N ASN A 59 0.77 15.20 -13.24
CA ASN A 59 0.52 16.00 -14.46
C ASN A 59 1.80 16.08 -15.30
N ALA A 60 2.08 15.04 -16.06
CA ALA A 60 3.29 14.93 -16.90
C ALA A 60 3.24 15.84 -18.15
N PRO A 61 4.39 16.31 -18.69
CA PRO A 61 5.72 16.18 -18.09
C PRO A 61 5.90 17.14 -16.91
N LEU A 62 6.81 16.79 -16.01
CA LEU A 62 7.25 17.63 -14.89
C LEU A 62 8.53 18.40 -15.28
N VAL A 63 8.94 19.32 -14.43
CA VAL A 63 10.11 20.17 -14.70
C VAL A 63 11.41 19.38 -14.70
N ASP A 64 11.50 18.37 -13.83
CA ASP A 64 12.70 17.57 -13.59
C ASP A 64 12.67 16.18 -14.24
N ASP A 65 11.48 15.68 -14.63
CA ASP A 65 11.33 14.30 -15.13
C ASP A 65 10.05 14.13 -15.95
N PRO A 66 10.01 13.25 -16.96
CA PRO A 66 8.76 12.89 -17.66
C PRO A 66 7.66 12.30 -16.76
N GLY A 67 7.98 11.88 -15.54
CA GLY A 67 7.02 11.35 -14.55
C GLY A 67 6.58 9.91 -14.77
N ILE A 68 7.01 9.26 -15.85
CA ILE A 68 6.55 7.91 -16.24
C ILE A 68 7.11 6.86 -15.28
N ARG A 69 8.43 6.88 -15.06
CA ARG A 69 9.10 5.94 -14.16
C ARG A 69 8.61 6.12 -12.72
N PHE A 70 8.48 7.35 -12.30
CA PHE A 70 7.95 7.67 -10.97
C PHE A 70 6.52 7.14 -10.78
N ALA A 71 5.65 7.23 -11.79
CA ALA A 71 4.31 6.66 -11.74
C ALA A 71 4.33 5.13 -11.53
N ILE A 72 5.22 4.42 -12.23
CA ILE A 72 5.41 2.96 -12.08
C ILE A 72 5.92 2.63 -10.68
N ASP A 73 6.96 3.33 -10.21
CA ASP A 73 7.54 3.11 -8.88
C ASP A 73 6.53 3.36 -7.75
N CYS A 74 5.65 4.36 -7.92
CA CYS A 74 4.53 4.60 -7.00
C CYS A 74 3.50 3.48 -7.04
N SER A 75 3.15 2.99 -8.24
CA SER A 75 2.17 1.92 -8.41
C SER A 75 2.65 0.57 -7.88
N ALA A 76 3.95 0.31 -7.92
CA ALA A 76 4.56 -0.89 -7.33
C ALA A 76 4.41 -0.95 -5.80
N ARG A 77 4.16 0.18 -5.16
CA ARG A 77 3.82 0.23 -3.72
C ARG A 77 2.33 -0.14 -3.57
N THR A 78 2.05 -1.24 -2.93
CA THR A 78 0.70 -1.83 -2.79
C THR A 78 -0.35 -0.93 -2.15
N SER A 79 0.06 0.17 -1.52
CA SER A 79 -0.81 1.10 -0.78
C SER A 79 -1.34 2.29 -1.59
N MET A 80 -0.86 2.52 -2.83
CA MET A 80 -1.17 3.73 -3.58
C MET A 80 -1.89 3.45 -4.89
N SER A 81 -2.86 4.31 -5.25
CA SER A 81 -3.47 4.36 -6.58
C SER A 81 -2.89 5.53 -7.36
N VAL A 82 -2.48 5.31 -8.60
CA VAL A 82 -1.74 6.29 -9.41
C VAL A 82 -2.49 6.65 -10.67
N LEU A 83 -2.63 7.96 -10.93
CA LEU A 83 -3.19 8.52 -12.17
C LEU A 83 -2.15 9.43 -12.83
N LEU A 84 -1.81 9.13 -14.08
CA LEU A 84 -0.85 9.86 -14.89
C LEU A 84 -1.57 10.60 -16.03
N LEU A 85 -1.43 11.92 -16.09
CA LEU A 85 -1.94 12.74 -17.18
C LEU A 85 -0.85 12.94 -18.23
N ILE A 86 -1.14 12.59 -19.47
CA ILE A 86 -0.17 12.53 -20.56
C ILE A 86 -0.67 13.37 -21.75
N LYS A 87 0.23 13.98 -22.52
CA LYS A 87 -0.14 14.64 -23.77
C LYS A 87 -0.77 13.63 -24.74
N SER A 88 -1.83 14.07 -25.46
CA SER A 88 -2.57 13.20 -26.40
C SER A 88 -1.68 12.48 -27.41
N GLU A 89 -0.65 13.15 -27.91
CA GLU A 89 0.24 12.63 -28.94
C GLU A 89 1.04 11.41 -28.44
N GLN A 90 1.32 11.34 -27.15
CA GLN A 90 2.12 10.29 -26.53
C GLN A 90 1.28 9.31 -25.72
N HIS A 91 -0.05 9.56 -25.61
CA HIS A 91 -0.91 8.83 -24.69
C HIS A 91 -0.92 7.32 -24.96
N ASN A 92 -1.13 6.91 -26.20
CA ASN A 92 -1.27 5.49 -26.54
C ASN A 92 0.02 4.70 -26.25
N GLU A 93 1.17 5.26 -26.61
CA GLU A 93 2.46 4.63 -26.37
C GLU A 93 2.76 4.49 -24.86
N ILE A 94 2.61 5.59 -24.13
CA ILE A 94 2.90 5.59 -22.69
C ILE A 94 1.87 4.74 -21.93
N ALA A 95 0.59 4.82 -22.28
CA ALA A 95 -0.47 4.03 -21.66
C ALA A 95 -0.20 2.52 -21.84
N ALA A 96 0.21 2.06 -23.01
CA ALA A 96 0.56 0.67 -23.25
C ALA A 96 1.69 0.17 -22.32
N ARG A 97 2.60 1.04 -21.92
CA ARG A 97 3.73 0.72 -21.02
C ARG A 97 3.34 0.74 -19.55
N VAL A 98 2.50 1.69 -19.11
CA VAL A 98 2.25 1.91 -17.68
C VAL A 98 0.97 1.22 -17.17
N THR A 99 -0.03 0.96 -18.05
CA THR A 99 -1.27 0.29 -17.65
C THR A 99 -1.05 -1.12 -17.10
N PRO A 100 -0.18 -1.97 -17.70
CA PRO A 100 0.13 -3.28 -17.14
C PRO A 100 0.80 -3.20 -15.75
N GLN A 101 1.36 -2.05 -15.40
CA GLN A 101 1.96 -1.77 -14.09
C GLN A 101 0.95 -1.19 -13.07
N GLY A 102 -0.35 -1.12 -13.42
CA GLY A 102 -1.40 -0.65 -12.54
C GLY A 102 -1.56 0.88 -12.49
N VAL A 103 -0.99 1.62 -13.42
CA VAL A 103 -1.13 3.08 -13.52
C VAL A 103 -2.30 3.43 -14.43
N PHE A 104 -3.24 4.23 -13.93
CA PHE A 104 -4.29 4.85 -14.74
C PHE A 104 -3.72 5.99 -15.56
N THR A 105 -4.26 6.18 -16.77
CA THR A 105 -3.84 7.28 -17.64
C THR A 105 -5.03 8.07 -18.17
N LEU A 106 -4.85 9.38 -18.37
CA LEU A 106 -5.76 10.25 -19.10
C LEU A 106 -4.98 11.12 -20.07
N ALA A 107 -5.52 11.26 -21.30
CA ALA A 107 -4.94 12.12 -22.32
C ALA A 107 -5.32 13.60 -22.05
N LYS A 108 -4.37 14.51 -22.18
CA LYS A 108 -4.61 15.96 -22.13
C LYS A 108 -4.99 16.52 -23.50
N PRO A 109 -5.90 17.49 -23.58
CA PRO A 109 -6.58 18.18 -22.48
C PRO A 109 -7.63 17.31 -21.79
N VAL A 110 -7.68 17.35 -20.44
CA VAL A 110 -8.59 16.52 -19.65
C VAL A 110 -9.87 17.29 -19.36
N SER A 111 -11.02 16.72 -19.73
CA SER A 111 -12.32 17.30 -19.36
C SER A 111 -12.60 17.14 -17.87
N ARG A 112 -13.45 18.04 -17.31
CA ARG A 112 -13.93 17.91 -15.93
C ARG A 112 -14.53 16.54 -15.65
N THR A 113 -15.32 16.00 -16.56
CA THR A 113 -15.98 14.71 -16.44
C THR A 113 -14.97 13.57 -16.41
N SER A 114 -13.99 13.57 -17.33
CA SER A 114 -12.92 12.56 -17.36
C SER A 114 -12.06 12.61 -16.09
N MET A 115 -11.76 13.81 -15.58
CA MET A 115 -11.01 13.96 -14.34
C MET A 115 -11.78 13.38 -13.15
N LEU A 116 -13.05 13.71 -12.98
CA LEU A 116 -13.89 13.15 -11.92
C LEU A 116 -13.99 11.63 -12.01
N GLN A 117 -14.09 11.09 -13.23
CA GLN A 117 -14.10 9.65 -13.44
C GLN A 117 -12.77 9.01 -13.05
N GLY A 118 -11.64 9.61 -13.42
CA GLY A 118 -10.30 9.16 -13.02
C GLY A 118 -10.12 9.15 -11.49
N LEU A 119 -10.57 10.21 -10.81
CA LEU A 119 -10.54 10.28 -9.35
C LEU A 119 -11.39 9.18 -8.68
N ARG A 120 -12.57 8.87 -9.25
CA ARG A 120 -13.42 7.76 -8.77
C ARG A 120 -12.73 6.41 -8.94
N TRP A 121 -12.04 6.17 -10.05
CA TRP A 121 -11.26 4.95 -10.27
C TRP A 121 -10.13 4.83 -9.25
N MET A 122 -9.43 5.92 -8.97
CA MET A 122 -8.38 5.94 -7.95
C MET A 122 -8.92 5.52 -6.58
N VAL A 123 -10.03 6.12 -6.15
CA VAL A 123 -10.67 5.80 -4.87
C VAL A 123 -11.13 4.34 -4.82
N ALA A 124 -11.81 3.86 -5.87
CA ALA A 124 -12.30 2.49 -5.94
C ALA A 124 -11.15 1.47 -5.87
N THR A 125 -10.05 1.76 -6.59
CA THR A 125 -8.84 0.91 -6.57
C THR A 125 -8.18 0.95 -5.21
N ARG A 126 -8.04 2.13 -4.58
CA ARG A 126 -7.47 2.24 -3.23
C ARG A 126 -8.28 1.44 -2.19
N GLU A 127 -9.60 1.47 -2.25
CA GLU A 127 -10.45 0.65 -1.36
C GLU A 127 -10.28 -0.85 -1.63
N ARG A 128 -10.09 -1.26 -2.87
CA ARG A 128 -9.77 -2.65 -3.21
C ARG A 128 -8.42 -3.07 -2.62
N LEU A 129 -7.36 -2.30 -2.85
CA LEU A 129 -6.03 -2.55 -2.31
C LEU A 129 -6.06 -2.66 -0.78
N ARG A 130 -6.75 -1.73 -0.11
CA ARG A 130 -6.90 -1.74 1.35
C ARG A 130 -7.60 -2.99 1.89
N ARG A 131 -8.56 -3.53 1.14
CA ARG A 131 -9.20 -4.80 1.52
C ARG A 131 -8.23 -5.98 1.41
N PHE A 132 -7.35 -5.95 0.41
CA PHE A 132 -6.28 -6.95 0.28
C PHE A 132 -5.26 -6.82 1.42
N GLU A 133 -4.79 -5.61 1.73
CA GLU A 133 -3.89 -5.35 2.85
C GLU A 133 -4.44 -5.93 4.15
N LYS A 134 -5.72 -5.65 4.46
CA LYS A 134 -6.37 -6.19 5.66
C LYS A 134 -6.49 -7.72 5.70
N LYS A 135 -6.51 -8.38 4.55
CA LYS A 135 -6.53 -9.84 4.47
C LYS A 135 -5.14 -10.46 4.55
N MET A 136 -4.13 -9.74 4.06
CA MET A 136 -2.74 -10.23 4.03
C MET A 136 -2.08 -10.22 5.40
N ILE A 137 -2.29 -9.17 6.21
CA ILE A 137 -1.70 -9.04 7.55
C ILE A 137 -1.98 -10.28 8.43
N PRO A 138 -3.25 -10.76 8.58
CA PRO A 138 -3.50 -11.95 9.39
C PRO A 138 -2.88 -13.23 8.82
N LEU A 139 -2.67 -13.29 7.50
CA LEU A 139 -2.06 -14.46 6.85
C LEU A 139 -0.54 -14.50 7.10
N GLU A 140 0.14 -13.37 7.00
CA GLU A 140 1.56 -13.24 7.31
C GLU A 140 1.85 -13.58 8.78
N ASP A 141 1.05 -13.05 9.71
CA ASP A 141 1.14 -13.37 11.13
C ASP A 141 0.96 -14.87 11.40
N LYS A 142 0.01 -15.52 10.71
CA LYS A 142 -0.24 -16.95 10.84
C LYS A 142 0.89 -17.81 10.29
N VAL A 143 1.49 -17.40 9.16
CA VAL A 143 2.67 -18.08 8.60
C VAL A 143 3.86 -17.94 9.52
N GLU A 144 4.09 -16.77 10.09
CA GLU A 144 5.17 -16.55 11.05
C GLU A 144 4.95 -17.35 12.34
N GLU A 145 3.73 -17.39 12.87
CA GLU A 145 3.38 -18.26 14.01
C GLU A 145 3.70 -19.73 13.72
N MET A 146 3.27 -20.24 12.57
CA MET A 146 3.56 -21.63 12.16
C MET A 146 5.06 -21.92 12.10
N ARG A 147 5.86 -20.98 11.55
CA ARG A 147 7.33 -21.13 11.48
C ARG A 147 7.96 -21.18 12.87
N LEU A 148 7.55 -20.29 13.76
CA LEU A 148 8.06 -20.25 15.14
C LEU A 148 7.66 -21.47 15.93
N VAL A 149 6.39 -21.89 15.86
CA VAL A 149 5.89 -23.08 16.53
C VAL A 149 6.61 -24.34 16.04
N ASN A 150 6.81 -24.50 14.74
CA ASN A 150 7.55 -25.64 14.19
C ASN A 150 9.02 -25.63 14.66
N ARG A 151 9.68 -24.48 14.68
CA ARG A 151 11.05 -24.38 15.19
C ARG A 151 11.12 -24.73 16.68
N ALA A 152 10.17 -24.27 17.48
CA ALA A 152 10.09 -24.62 18.90
C ALA A 152 9.83 -26.12 19.11
N LYS A 153 8.95 -26.74 18.33
CA LYS A 153 8.74 -28.20 18.36
C LYS A 153 10.04 -28.96 18.07
N TRP A 154 10.77 -28.58 17.02
CA TRP A 154 12.06 -29.19 16.70
C TRP A 154 13.04 -29.11 17.86
N LEU A 155 13.13 -28.01 18.57
CA LEU A 155 13.99 -27.87 19.74
C LEU A 155 13.54 -28.78 20.89
N LEU A 156 12.23 -28.85 21.18
CA LEU A 156 11.71 -29.77 22.21
C LEU A 156 11.97 -31.24 21.86
N ILE A 157 11.85 -31.62 20.59
CA ILE A 157 12.14 -32.99 20.12
C ILE A 157 13.65 -33.30 20.25
N SER A 158 14.52 -32.38 19.83
CA SER A 158 15.98 -32.59 19.85
C SER A 158 16.55 -32.61 21.27
N GLU A 159 16.17 -31.61 22.08
CA GLU A 159 16.75 -31.39 23.41
C GLU A 159 16.08 -32.25 24.51
N LEU A 160 14.75 -32.35 24.48
CA LEU A 160 13.98 -33.03 25.51
C LEU A 160 13.49 -34.43 25.09
N LYS A 161 13.85 -34.90 23.88
CA LYS A 161 13.47 -36.22 23.34
C LYS A 161 11.95 -36.46 23.33
N MET A 162 11.17 -35.38 23.18
CA MET A 162 9.72 -35.45 23.07
C MET A 162 9.31 -36.03 21.71
N THR A 163 8.12 -36.65 21.65
CA THR A 163 7.49 -36.93 20.35
C THR A 163 6.93 -35.65 19.75
N GLU A 164 6.57 -35.66 18.46
CA GLU A 164 5.98 -34.49 17.82
C GLU A 164 4.66 -34.08 18.49
N ASP A 165 3.82 -35.08 18.83
CA ASP A 165 2.55 -34.84 19.51
C ASP A 165 2.74 -34.27 20.92
N ASP A 166 3.70 -34.79 21.68
CA ASP A 166 4.01 -34.26 23.01
C ASP A 166 4.53 -32.83 22.96
N ALA A 167 5.39 -32.52 21.99
CA ALA A 167 5.91 -31.16 21.79
C ALA A 167 4.80 -30.16 21.38
N HIS A 168 3.86 -30.61 20.53
CA HIS A 168 2.70 -29.83 20.15
C HIS A 168 1.80 -29.55 21.35
N HIS A 169 1.40 -30.56 22.08
CA HIS A 169 0.59 -30.44 23.29
C HIS A 169 1.26 -29.61 24.38
N TYR A 170 2.56 -29.71 24.54
CA TYR A 170 3.33 -28.89 25.46
C TYR A 170 3.19 -27.40 25.16
N ILE A 171 3.36 -27.01 23.89
CA ILE A 171 3.22 -25.61 23.47
C ILE A 171 1.78 -25.12 23.68
N GLU A 172 0.78 -25.93 23.33
CA GLU A 172 -0.63 -25.58 23.50
C GLU A 172 -1.01 -25.39 24.98
N LYS A 173 -0.66 -26.37 25.80
CA LYS A 173 -0.93 -26.31 27.24
C LYS A 173 -0.28 -25.09 27.90
N ARG A 174 0.98 -24.82 27.57
CA ARG A 174 1.71 -23.69 28.11
C ARG A 174 1.13 -22.33 27.66
N ALA A 175 0.63 -22.25 26.41
CA ALA A 175 -0.07 -21.08 25.92
C ALA A 175 -1.38 -20.83 26.68
N MET A 176 -2.12 -21.90 26.99
CA MET A 176 -3.35 -21.83 27.78
C MET A 176 -3.06 -21.46 29.25
N ASP A 177 -2.09 -22.11 29.88
CA ASP A 177 -1.74 -21.89 31.30
C ASP A 177 -1.25 -20.45 31.56
N LEU A 178 -0.52 -19.87 30.59
CA LEU A 178 0.00 -18.51 30.67
C LEU A 178 -0.94 -17.46 30.07
N CYS A 179 -2.05 -17.85 29.46
CA CYS A 179 -2.98 -16.96 28.72
C CYS A 179 -2.27 -16.10 27.64
N VAL A 180 -1.30 -16.69 26.94
CA VAL A 180 -0.53 -16.04 25.85
C VAL A 180 -0.71 -16.79 24.52
N SER A 181 -0.23 -16.18 23.42
CA SER A 181 -0.26 -16.83 22.11
C SER A 181 0.76 -17.96 22.01
N LYS A 182 0.48 -18.98 21.15
CA LYS A 182 1.46 -20.02 20.82
C LYS A 182 2.76 -19.42 20.25
N LYS A 183 2.66 -18.30 19.54
CA LYS A 183 3.79 -17.53 19.00
C LYS A 183 4.73 -17.04 20.11
N GLU A 184 4.18 -16.56 21.24
CA GLU A 184 4.97 -16.10 22.39
C GLU A 184 5.65 -17.26 23.09
N VAL A 185 4.92 -18.34 23.36
CA VAL A 185 5.50 -19.57 23.95
C VAL A 185 6.62 -20.13 23.07
N ALA A 186 6.42 -20.15 21.74
CA ALA A 186 7.43 -20.62 20.80
C ALA A 186 8.69 -19.75 20.83
N LYS A 187 8.55 -18.43 20.93
CA LYS A 187 9.70 -17.51 21.06
C LYS A 187 10.49 -17.78 22.34
N ASP A 188 9.81 -18.00 23.46
CA ASP A 188 10.45 -18.30 24.73
C ASP A 188 11.22 -19.62 24.68
N ILE A 189 10.64 -20.67 24.11
CA ILE A 189 11.31 -21.96 23.92
C ILE A 189 12.56 -21.77 23.04
N ILE A 190 12.42 -21.08 21.91
CA ILE A 190 13.55 -20.81 21.02
C ILE A 190 14.65 -20.04 21.76
N LYS A 191 14.30 -19.05 22.57
CA LYS A 191 15.28 -18.29 23.34
C LYS A 191 16.02 -19.15 24.38
N ILE A 192 15.35 -20.12 24.99
CA ILE A 192 15.94 -21.00 26.02
C ILE A 192 16.90 -22.02 25.38
N TYR A 193 16.52 -22.59 24.24
CA TYR A 193 17.26 -23.71 23.63
C TYR A 193 18.08 -23.33 22.37
N SER A 194 18.10 -22.06 21.94
CA SER A 194 18.97 -21.59 20.85
C SER A 194 20.18 -20.83 21.43
N CYS A 195 21.01 -21.53 22.23
CA CYS A 195 22.34 -21.06 22.61
C CYS A 195 23.39 -21.59 21.66
#